data_e8e13ddfb11a7b338a09050c05caa111
#
_entry.id   e8e13ddfb11a7b338a09050c05caa111
#
_cell.length_a   1.000
_cell.length_b   1.000
_cell.length_c   1.000
_cell.angle_alpha   90.00
_cell.angle_beta   90.00
_cell.angle_gamma   90.00
#
_symmetry.space_group_name_H-M   'P 1'
#
loop_
_entity.id
_entity.type
_entity.pdbx_description
1 polymer ?
#
loop_
_entity_poly.entity_id
_entity_poly.type
_entity_poly.pdbx_seq_one_letter_code
_entity_poly.pdbx_strand_id
1 'polypeptide(L)'
;MLGLDNAATPIGLRAMQQLQELNPKKDTASNAMIMFLNINASGLTVIPITIMMYRAQYGAANPSDIFLPILLTTFVSTLVAIIAVGIVQKINLFQRNLLLFFLGAFTFIGSLVWFFRSLPQEKVSLCSTLFANALLFSIICGFIICGVRKKLNVYDAFIEGAKDGFQTA
;
A
#
# COMPACT_ATOMS: atom_id res chain seq x y z
N MET A 1 -2.61 -0.32 -0.57
CA MET A 1 -1.73 -0.06 0.58
C MET A 1 -2.27 0.99 1.55
N LEU A 2 -3.05 1.95 1.11
CA LEU A 2 -3.65 3.01 1.95
C LEU A 2 -5.09 2.70 2.40
N GLY A 3 -5.60 1.49 2.19
CA GLY A 3 -6.98 1.12 2.54
C GLY A 3 -8.05 1.88 1.75
N LEU A 4 -7.75 2.24 0.51
CA LEU A 4 -8.65 2.99 -0.37
C LEU A 4 -9.69 2.10 -1.09
N ASP A 5 -9.69 0.81 -0.80
CA ASP A 5 -10.64 -0.19 -1.33
C ASP A 5 -10.90 -0.02 -2.84
N ASN A 6 -12.14 0.25 -3.23
CA ASN A 6 -12.57 0.36 -4.62
C ASN A 6 -11.88 1.48 -5.41
N ALA A 7 -11.41 2.54 -4.75
CA ALA A 7 -10.71 3.64 -5.44
C ALA A 7 -9.33 3.22 -6.01
N ALA A 8 -8.75 2.12 -5.56
CA ALA A 8 -7.52 1.57 -6.12
C ALA A 8 -7.73 0.80 -7.42
N THR A 9 -8.95 0.31 -7.69
CA THR A 9 -9.29 -0.51 -8.85
C THR A 9 -8.99 0.18 -10.19
N PRO A 10 -9.39 1.45 -10.45
CA PRO A 10 -9.08 2.12 -11.71
C PRO A 10 -7.60 2.23 -11.99
N ILE A 11 -6.82 2.54 -10.96
CA ILE A 11 -5.36 2.68 -11.06
C ILE A 11 -4.73 1.31 -11.38
N GLY A 12 -5.20 0.26 -10.72
CA GLY A 12 -4.77 -1.12 -10.97
C GLY A 12 -5.08 -1.58 -12.39
N LEU A 13 -6.28 -1.29 -12.90
CA LEU A 13 -6.68 -1.62 -14.27
C LEU A 13 -5.83 -0.89 -15.31
N ARG A 14 -5.58 0.41 -15.14
CA ARG A 14 -4.68 1.17 -16.03
C ARG A 14 -3.26 0.62 -16.04
N ALA A 15 -2.71 0.30 -14.87
CA ALA A 15 -1.39 -0.31 -14.76
C ALA A 15 -1.35 -1.68 -15.47
N MET A 16 -2.41 -2.51 -15.33
CA MET A 16 -2.50 -3.79 -16.00
C MET A 16 -2.61 -3.63 -17.54
N GLN A 17 -3.34 -2.64 -18.04
CA GLN A 17 -3.40 -2.32 -19.46
C GLN A 17 -2.02 -1.95 -20.01
N GLN A 18 -1.28 -1.07 -19.31
CA GLN A 18 0.08 -0.71 -19.72
C GLN A 18 1.03 -1.92 -19.72
N LEU A 19 0.92 -2.79 -18.75
CA LEU A 19 1.68 -4.05 -18.72
C LEU A 19 1.31 -4.96 -19.89
N GLN A 20 0.02 -4.98 -20.27
CA GLN A 20 -0.46 -5.77 -21.41
C GLN A 20 0.04 -5.21 -22.76
N GLU A 21 0.19 -3.89 -22.89
CA GLU A 21 0.79 -3.27 -24.08
C GLU A 21 2.24 -3.71 -24.28
N LEU A 22 2.99 -3.87 -23.18
CA LEU A 22 4.38 -4.34 -23.20
C LEU A 22 4.50 -5.87 -23.30
N ASN A 23 3.39 -6.60 -23.19
CA ASN A 23 3.40 -8.06 -23.20
C ASN A 23 3.55 -8.59 -24.62
N PRO A 24 4.60 -9.38 -24.95
CA PRO A 24 4.80 -9.96 -26.26
C PRO A 24 3.76 -11.03 -26.63
N LYS A 25 3.17 -11.69 -25.64
CA LYS A 25 2.15 -12.72 -25.83
C LYS A 25 0.81 -12.23 -25.31
N LYS A 26 -0.04 -11.75 -26.20
CA LYS A 26 -1.31 -11.11 -25.82
C LYS A 26 -2.32 -12.06 -25.18
N ASP A 27 -2.21 -13.35 -25.44
CA ASP A 27 -3.15 -14.38 -24.96
C ASP A 27 -2.77 -14.95 -23.58
N THR A 28 -1.61 -14.58 -23.04
CA THR A 28 -1.12 -15.08 -21.75
C THR A 28 -0.58 -13.95 -20.91
N ALA A 29 -0.84 -14.00 -19.59
CA ALA A 29 -0.30 -12.99 -18.67
C ALA A 29 1.23 -13.07 -18.61
N SER A 30 1.89 -11.92 -18.68
CA SER A 30 3.33 -11.84 -18.50
C SER A 30 3.72 -12.02 -17.03
N ASN A 31 4.98 -12.37 -16.77
CA ASN A 31 5.52 -12.51 -15.41
C ASN A 31 5.33 -11.21 -14.59
N ALA A 32 5.46 -10.05 -15.24
CA ALA A 32 5.24 -8.77 -14.59
C ALA A 32 3.77 -8.58 -14.17
N MET A 33 2.82 -8.98 -15.01
CA MET A 33 1.38 -8.92 -14.71
C MET A 33 1.01 -9.83 -13.56
N ILE A 34 1.55 -11.06 -13.54
CA ILE A 34 1.31 -12.04 -12.46
C ILE A 34 1.88 -11.49 -11.14
N MET A 35 3.11 -10.95 -11.15
CA MET A 35 3.72 -10.39 -9.95
C MET A 35 2.93 -9.15 -9.46
N PHE A 36 2.52 -8.27 -10.37
CA PHE A 36 1.71 -7.10 -10.02
C PHE A 36 0.38 -7.51 -9.37
N LEU A 37 -0.34 -8.47 -9.97
CA LEU A 37 -1.59 -8.97 -9.43
C LEU A 37 -1.40 -9.60 -8.04
N ASN A 38 -0.34 -10.39 -7.87
CA ASN A 38 -0.04 -11.06 -6.62
C ASN A 38 0.29 -10.08 -5.48
N ILE A 39 1.07 -9.03 -5.76
CA ILE A 39 1.38 -7.97 -4.79
C ILE A 39 0.11 -7.20 -4.40
N ASN A 40 -0.79 -6.94 -5.35
CA ASN A 40 -2.06 -6.29 -5.06
C ASN A 40 -3.01 -7.21 -4.25
N ALA A 41 -3.07 -8.49 -4.59
CA ALA A 41 -3.90 -9.47 -3.88
C ALA A 41 -3.41 -9.73 -2.45
N SER A 42 -2.09 -9.74 -2.21
CA SER A 42 -1.51 -9.89 -0.86
C SER A 42 -1.73 -8.67 0.04
N GLY A 43 -1.99 -7.50 -0.57
CA GLY A 43 -2.56 -6.33 0.05
C GLY A 43 -1.82 -5.78 1.26
N LEU A 44 -0.49 -5.50 1.16
CA LEU A 44 0.21 -4.80 2.26
C LEU A 44 -0.57 -3.54 2.66
N THR A 45 -1.15 -3.57 3.84
CA THR A 45 -1.95 -2.47 4.36
C THR A 45 -1.13 -1.68 5.37
N VAL A 46 -0.68 -0.50 4.96
CA VAL A 46 0.09 0.40 5.85
C VAL A 46 -0.86 1.13 6.80
N ILE A 47 -2.04 1.52 6.32
CA ILE A 47 -3.04 2.20 7.14
C ILE A 47 -4.41 1.54 6.91
N PRO A 48 -4.94 0.76 7.87
CA PRO A 48 -6.24 0.10 7.74
C PRO A 48 -7.40 1.05 8.10
N ILE A 49 -7.57 2.14 7.34
CA ILE A 49 -8.55 3.20 7.65
C ILE A 49 -9.96 2.64 7.74
N THR A 50 -10.37 1.85 6.77
CA THR A 50 -11.72 1.26 6.69
C THR A 50 -12.04 0.40 7.90
N ILE A 51 -11.11 -0.46 8.31
CA ILE A 51 -11.30 -1.34 9.48
C ILE A 51 -11.33 -0.52 10.77
N MET A 52 -10.45 0.46 10.91
CA MET A 52 -10.44 1.36 12.08
C MET A 52 -11.74 2.18 12.17
N MET A 53 -12.25 2.65 11.03
CA MET A 53 -13.52 3.37 10.95
C MET A 53 -14.70 2.49 11.38
N TYR A 54 -14.82 1.26 10.87
CA TYR A 54 -15.87 0.33 11.30
C TYR A 54 -15.78 0.00 12.79
N ARG A 55 -14.58 -0.24 13.30
CA ARG A 55 -14.39 -0.46 14.74
C ARG A 55 -14.86 0.74 15.58
N ALA A 56 -14.58 1.97 15.13
CA ALA A 56 -15.05 3.18 15.78
C ALA A 56 -16.59 3.28 15.74
N GLN A 57 -17.20 2.99 14.58
CA GLN A 57 -18.66 3.01 14.42
C GLN A 57 -19.36 1.97 15.30
N TYR A 58 -18.75 0.79 15.50
CA TYR A 58 -19.28 -0.26 16.38
C TYR A 58 -18.89 -0.09 17.86
N GLY A 59 -18.35 1.08 18.24
CA GLY A 59 -18.11 1.42 19.63
C GLY A 59 -16.90 0.72 20.26
N ALA A 60 -15.90 0.31 19.49
CA ALA A 60 -14.66 -0.22 20.04
C ALA A 60 -13.97 0.83 20.90
N ALA A 61 -13.54 0.45 22.12
CA ALA A 61 -12.85 1.35 23.05
C ALA A 61 -11.58 1.97 22.43
N ASN A 62 -10.82 1.17 21.67
CA ASN A 62 -9.61 1.60 20.96
C ASN A 62 -9.65 1.07 19.52
N PRO A 63 -10.20 1.82 18.55
CA PRO A 63 -10.26 1.39 17.14
C PRO A 63 -8.90 1.11 16.52
N SER A 64 -7.86 1.78 16.99
CA SER A 64 -6.48 1.71 16.44
C SER A 64 -5.66 0.52 16.94
N ASP A 65 -6.11 -0.27 17.91
CA ASP A 65 -5.36 -1.41 18.46
C ASP A 65 -5.02 -2.46 17.41
N ILE A 66 -5.84 -2.53 16.35
CA ILE A 66 -5.66 -3.49 15.26
C ILE A 66 -4.59 -3.07 14.24
N PHE A 67 -4.07 -1.84 14.35
CA PHE A 67 -3.09 -1.30 13.39
C PHE A 67 -1.85 -2.20 13.27
N LEU A 68 -1.19 -2.49 14.38
CA LEU A 68 0.04 -3.27 14.39
C LEU A 68 -0.17 -4.74 13.96
N PRO A 69 -1.19 -5.47 14.45
CA PRO A 69 -1.52 -6.79 13.95
C PRO A 69 -1.78 -6.83 12.44
N ILE A 70 -2.55 -5.88 11.89
CA ILE A 70 -2.84 -5.83 10.45
C ILE A 70 -1.56 -5.56 9.66
N LEU A 71 -0.76 -4.59 10.08
CA LEU A 71 0.51 -4.27 9.41
C LEU A 71 1.43 -5.49 9.34
N LEU A 72 1.60 -6.21 10.46
CA LEU A 72 2.44 -7.41 10.52
C LEU A 72 1.89 -8.54 9.65
N THR A 73 0.59 -8.83 9.76
CA THR A 73 -0.03 -9.92 9.01
C THR A 73 0.03 -9.67 7.51
N THR A 74 -0.29 -8.46 7.06
CA THR A 74 -0.26 -8.10 5.64
C THR A 74 1.17 -8.00 5.11
N PHE A 75 2.14 -7.62 5.93
CA PHE A 75 3.55 -7.65 5.57
C PHE A 75 4.03 -9.09 5.34
N VAL A 76 3.75 -10.00 6.26
CA VAL A 76 4.10 -11.44 6.11
C VAL A 76 3.40 -12.03 4.88
N SER A 77 2.11 -11.73 4.67
CA SER A 77 1.36 -12.16 3.49
C SER A 77 2.04 -11.69 2.19
N THR A 78 2.43 -10.43 2.12
CA THR A 78 3.10 -9.87 0.94
C THR A 78 4.49 -10.50 0.72
N LEU A 79 5.24 -10.76 1.77
CA LEU A 79 6.53 -11.46 1.67
C LEU A 79 6.36 -12.87 1.10
N VAL A 80 5.43 -13.64 1.67
CA VAL A 80 5.14 -15.01 1.19
C VAL A 80 4.70 -14.96 -0.27
N ALA A 81 3.85 -14.02 -0.65
CA ALA A 81 3.37 -13.84 -2.00
C ALA A 81 4.52 -13.55 -2.99
N ILE A 82 5.43 -12.63 -2.67
CA ILE A 82 6.59 -12.30 -3.51
C ILE A 82 7.52 -13.50 -3.63
N ILE A 83 7.79 -14.20 -2.54
CA ILE A 83 8.68 -15.37 -2.53
C ILE A 83 8.05 -16.49 -3.37
N ALA A 84 6.77 -16.81 -3.17
CA ALA A 84 6.07 -17.88 -3.90
C ALA A 84 6.09 -17.63 -5.41
N VAL A 85 5.70 -16.43 -5.85
CA VAL A 85 5.72 -16.07 -7.28
C VAL A 85 7.15 -15.99 -7.81
N GLY A 86 8.08 -15.46 -7.01
CA GLY A 86 9.50 -15.41 -7.37
C GLY A 86 10.10 -16.78 -7.64
N ILE A 87 9.77 -17.78 -6.85
CA ILE A 87 10.19 -19.18 -7.05
C ILE A 87 9.57 -19.75 -8.34
N VAL A 88 8.26 -19.59 -8.54
CA VAL A 88 7.56 -20.09 -9.74
C VAL A 88 8.10 -19.45 -11.01
N GLN A 89 8.37 -18.15 -10.96
CA GLN A 89 8.92 -17.38 -12.10
C GLN A 89 10.43 -17.54 -12.27
N LYS A 90 11.10 -18.32 -11.40
CA LYS A 90 12.57 -18.50 -11.38
C LYS A 90 13.34 -17.18 -11.30
N ILE A 91 12.78 -16.20 -10.58
CA ILE A 91 13.45 -14.93 -10.32
C ILE A 91 14.55 -15.18 -9.29
N ASN A 92 15.74 -14.63 -9.55
CA ASN A 92 16.82 -14.69 -8.58
C ASN A 92 16.51 -13.75 -7.39
N LEU A 93 15.95 -14.35 -6.32
CA LEU A 93 15.57 -13.62 -5.10
C LEU A 93 16.76 -13.03 -4.34
N PHE A 94 17.99 -13.52 -4.62
CA PHE A 94 19.25 -13.01 -4.05
C PHE A 94 19.84 -11.87 -4.85
N GLN A 95 19.14 -11.34 -5.82
CA GLN A 95 19.58 -10.17 -6.56
C GLN A 95 19.76 -8.98 -5.62
N ARG A 96 20.88 -8.27 -5.73
CA ARG A 96 21.30 -7.18 -4.81
C ARG A 96 20.17 -6.18 -4.54
N ASN A 97 19.43 -5.77 -5.58
CA ASN A 97 18.35 -4.80 -5.44
C ASN A 97 17.16 -5.34 -4.64
N LEU A 98 16.84 -6.62 -4.85
CA LEU A 98 15.74 -7.29 -4.15
C LEU A 98 16.10 -7.53 -2.68
N LEU A 99 17.36 -7.92 -2.44
CA LEU A 99 17.89 -8.14 -1.09
C LEU A 99 17.92 -6.83 -0.29
N LEU A 100 18.34 -5.73 -0.92
CA LEU A 100 18.29 -4.40 -0.31
C LEU A 100 16.83 -3.97 0.00
N PHE A 101 15.90 -4.28 -0.90
CA PHE A 101 14.48 -4.01 -0.65
C PHE A 101 13.95 -4.81 0.55
N PHE A 102 14.22 -6.11 0.61
CA PHE A 102 13.81 -6.93 1.75
C PHE A 102 14.47 -6.46 3.05
N LEU A 103 15.77 -6.18 3.04
CA LEU A 103 16.47 -5.68 4.21
C LEU A 103 15.86 -4.35 4.69
N GLY A 104 15.61 -3.41 3.77
CA GLY A 104 14.93 -2.15 4.08
C GLY A 104 13.52 -2.34 4.65
N ALA A 105 12.74 -3.24 4.06
CA ALA A 105 11.41 -3.54 4.54
C ALA A 105 11.42 -4.20 5.94
N PHE A 106 12.30 -5.16 6.18
CA PHE A 106 12.46 -5.79 7.49
C PHE A 106 12.94 -4.81 8.56
N THR A 107 13.92 -3.96 8.25
CA THR A 107 14.41 -2.93 9.19
C THR A 107 13.32 -1.91 9.50
N PHE A 108 12.56 -1.48 8.51
CA PHE A 108 11.45 -0.55 8.69
C PHE A 108 10.35 -1.15 9.59
N ILE A 109 9.87 -2.34 9.27
CA ILE A 109 8.85 -3.03 10.08
C ILE A 109 9.39 -3.35 11.49
N GLY A 110 10.63 -3.84 11.59
CA GLY A 110 11.27 -4.11 12.87
C GLY A 110 11.37 -2.86 13.76
N SER A 111 11.73 -1.72 13.18
CA SER A 111 11.79 -0.45 13.91
C SER A 111 10.41 0.01 14.38
N LEU A 112 9.36 -0.15 13.54
CA LEU A 112 7.98 0.14 13.94
C LEU A 112 7.51 -0.76 15.09
N VAL A 113 7.73 -2.06 14.98
CA VAL A 113 7.36 -3.01 16.04
C VAL A 113 8.07 -2.67 17.35
N TRP A 114 9.38 -2.41 17.28
CA TRP A 114 10.17 -2.03 18.46
C TRP A 114 9.66 -0.72 19.09
N PHE A 115 9.37 0.28 18.25
CA PHE A 115 8.82 1.55 18.70
C PHE A 115 7.47 1.38 19.39
N PHE A 116 6.52 0.67 18.77
CA PHE A 116 5.20 0.45 19.36
C PHE A 116 5.22 -0.43 20.61
N ARG A 117 6.13 -1.40 20.68
CA ARG A 117 6.30 -2.24 21.89
C ARG A 117 6.86 -1.45 23.06
N SER A 118 7.62 -0.39 22.81
CA SER A 118 8.18 0.48 23.86
C SER A 118 7.18 1.47 24.43
N LEU A 119 5.98 1.59 23.82
CA LEU A 119 4.94 2.52 24.23
C LEU A 119 3.95 1.85 25.21
N PRO A 120 3.48 2.58 26.24
CA PRO A 120 2.32 2.16 27.03
C PRO A 120 1.09 1.97 26.14
N GLN A 121 0.23 0.99 26.44
CA GLN A 121 -0.95 0.66 25.64
C GLN A 121 -1.87 1.86 25.35
N GLU A 122 -2.03 2.75 26.34
CA GLU A 122 -2.83 3.96 26.19
C GLU A 122 -2.29 4.91 25.09
N LYS A 123 -0.97 4.95 24.92
CA LYS A 123 -0.32 5.81 23.92
C LYS A 123 -0.22 5.17 22.54
N VAL A 124 -0.33 3.85 22.44
CA VAL A 124 -0.27 3.13 21.14
C VAL A 124 -1.38 3.61 20.20
N SER A 125 -2.61 3.73 20.69
CA SER A 125 -3.74 4.22 19.91
C SER A 125 -3.52 5.65 19.40
N LEU A 126 -3.09 6.55 20.27
CA LEU A 126 -2.82 7.94 19.91
C LEU A 126 -1.67 8.05 18.89
N CYS A 127 -0.56 7.35 19.13
CA CYS A 127 0.59 7.35 18.23
C CYS A 127 0.24 6.73 16.87
N SER A 128 -0.53 5.64 16.83
CA SER A 128 -1.00 5.03 15.58
C SER A 128 -1.84 6.01 14.76
N THR A 129 -2.78 6.69 15.42
CA THR A 129 -3.65 7.67 14.76
C THR A 129 -2.85 8.87 14.25
N LEU A 130 -1.94 9.41 15.06
CA LEU A 130 -1.07 10.51 14.65
C LEU A 130 -0.16 10.10 13.48
N PHE A 131 0.43 8.91 13.53
CA PHE A 131 1.27 8.38 12.46
C PHE A 131 0.48 8.19 11.17
N ALA A 132 -0.71 7.60 11.24
CA ALA A 132 -1.59 7.40 10.09
C ALA A 132 -1.99 8.74 9.45
N ASN A 133 -2.42 9.71 10.27
CA ASN A 133 -2.82 11.03 9.79
C ASN A 133 -1.62 11.82 9.22
N ALA A 134 -0.46 11.78 9.87
CA ALA A 134 0.76 12.43 9.39
C ALA A 134 1.23 11.84 8.05
N LEU A 135 1.14 10.52 7.89
CA LEU A 135 1.52 9.83 6.66
C LEU A 135 0.56 10.19 5.52
N LEU A 136 -0.76 10.16 5.77
CA LEU A 136 -1.77 10.56 4.81
C LEU A 136 -1.59 12.02 4.38
N PHE A 137 -1.40 12.92 5.34
CA PHE A 137 -1.15 14.34 5.09
C PHE A 137 0.13 14.55 4.27
N SER A 138 1.21 13.84 4.61
CA SER A 138 2.48 13.90 3.87
C SER A 138 2.35 13.45 2.42
N ILE A 139 1.54 12.41 2.16
CA ILE A 139 1.27 11.93 0.80
C ILE A 139 0.51 12.98 0.01
N ILE A 140 -0.56 13.56 0.58
CA ILE A 140 -1.35 14.61 -0.08
C ILE A 140 -0.47 15.82 -0.39
N CYS A 141 0.29 16.31 0.60
CA CYS A 141 1.23 17.41 0.40
C CYS A 141 2.30 17.08 -0.65
N GLY A 142 2.81 15.84 -0.64
CA GLY A 142 3.78 15.35 -1.62
C GLY A 142 3.25 15.44 -3.05
N PHE A 143 2.03 14.99 -3.29
CA PHE A 143 1.39 15.10 -4.61
C PHE A 143 1.18 16.55 -5.04
N ILE A 144 0.72 17.42 -4.13
CA ILE A 144 0.54 18.85 -4.41
C ILE A 144 1.88 19.48 -4.76
N ILE A 145 2.92 19.27 -3.95
CA ILE A 145 4.26 19.81 -4.19
C ILE A 145 4.83 19.31 -5.52
N CYS A 146 4.68 18.01 -5.82
CA CYS A 146 5.13 17.45 -7.09
C CYS A 146 4.39 18.05 -8.27
N GLY A 147 3.08 18.26 -8.17
CA GLY A 147 2.26 18.91 -9.20
C GLY A 147 2.71 20.36 -9.46
N VAL A 148 2.88 21.13 -8.39
CA VAL A 148 3.36 22.53 -8.48
C VAL A 148 4.77 22.58 -9.09
N ARG A 149 5.69 21.70 -8.68
CA ARG A 149 7.06 21.64 -9.26
C ARG A 149 7.05 21.31 -10.76
N LYS A 150 6.09 20.49 -11.20
CA LYS A 150 5.88 20.18 -12.62
C LYS A 150 5.08 21.24 -13.37
N LYS A 151 4.73 22.35 -12.72
CA LYS A 151 3.90 23.43 -13.28
C LYS A 151 2.54 22.95 -13.81
N LEU A 152 1.98 21.91 -13.19
CA LEU A 152 0.64 21.43 -13.49
C LEU A 152 -0.39 22.27 -12.74
N ASN A 153 -1.57 22.45 -13.34
CA ASN A 153 -2.72 22.96 -12.60
C ASN A 153 -3.22 21.84 -11.67
N VAL A 154 -2.80 21.91 -10.41
CA VAL A 154 -3.09 20.86 -9.39
C VAL A 154 -4.59 20.71 -9.17
N TYR A 155 -5.35 21.81 -9.23
CA TYR A 155 -6.79 21.81 -9.06
C TYR A 155 -7.50 21.05 -10.21
N ASP A 156 -7.18 21.35 -11.45
CA ASP A 156 -7.79 20.68 -12.61
C ASP A 156 -7.39 19.20 -12.65
N ALA A 157 -6.13 18.87 -12.37
CA ALA A 157 -5.66 17.49 -12.26
C ALA A 157 -6.38 16.70 -11.15
N PHE A 158 -6.67 17.36 -10.02
CA PHE A 158 -7.44 16.75 -8.94
C PHE A 158 -8.89 16.49 -9.35
N ILE A 159 -9.56 17.46 -9.98
CA ILE A 159 -10.95 17.32 -10.45
C ILE A 159 -11.07 16.22 -11.50
N GLU A 160 -10.13 16.16 -12.45
CA GLU A 160 -10.12 15.11 -13.48
C GLU A 160 -9.93 13.72 -12.86
N GLY A 161 -8.95 13.57 -11.96
CA GLY A 161 -8.74 12.33 -11.23
C GLY A 161 -9.91 11.92 -10.35
N ALA A 162 -10.58 12.87 -9.71
CA ALA A 162 -11.77 12.61 -8.90
C ALA A 162 -12.96 12.13 -9.77
N LYS A 163 -13.20 12.75 -10.95
CA LYS A 163 -14.22 12.31 -11.90
C LYS A 163 -13.98 10.86 -12.35
N ASP A 164 -12.75 10.54 -12.73
CA ASP A 164 -12.36 9.18 -13.11
C ASP A 164 -12.59 8.16 -11.98
N GLY A 165 -12.29 8.55 -10.74
CA GLY A 165 -12.54 7.74 -9.55
C GLY A 165 -14.03 7.46 -9.33
N PHE A 166 -14.88 8.48 -9.44
CA PHE A 166 -16.32 8.34 -9.28
C PHE A 166 -17.01 7.53 -10.38
N GLN A 167 -16.47 7.57 -11.61
CA GLN A 167 -17.03 6.76 -12.71
C GLN A 167 -16.73 5.26 -12.56
N THR A 168 -15.74 4.90 -11.75
CA THR A 168 -15.29 3.51 -11.60
C THR A 168 -15.74 2.88 -10.29
N ALA A 169 -16.19 3.69 -9.31
CA ALA A 169 -16.75 3.23 -8.03
C ALA A 169 -18.21 2.89 -8.13
#